data_781adfb4538ffb4ac47338a886530d69
#
_entry.id   781adfb4538ffb4ac47338a886530d69
#
_cell.length_a   1.000
_cell.length_b   1.000
_cell.length_c   1.000
_cell.angle_alpha   90.00
_cell.angle_beta   90.00
_cell.angle_gamma   90.00
#
_symmetry.space_group_name_H-M   'P 1'
#
loop_
_entity.id
_entity.type
_entity.pdbx_description
1 polymer ?
#
loop_
_entity_poly.entity_id
_entity_poly.type
_entity_poly.pdbx_seq_one_letter_code
_entity_poly.pdbx_strand_id
1 'polypeptide(L)'
;MIDFEHVTKVYETQNDENVALEDINIHIDDLTTIKRRKVPYLRRQMGAVFQDFRLIPTMTVYENVAFAMRVTNINNKTIKNRVPFALSLVGLEDKMDRLPDELSGGEQQRVAVARALAHGPKLIIADEPTGNIDPEMSMDIMQLFEAINKVHITVVVVTHEHELVHKLAAKYNNRIITLANGHVASDTAHPEVAQEYEEWLAARQNDDEYEYED
;
A
#
# COMPACT_ATOMS: atom_id res chain seq x y z
N MET A 1 -5.12 3.24 15.38
CA MET A 1 -3.78 2.63 15.43
C MET A 1 -3.96 1.21 14.88
N ILE A 2 -3.20 0.75 13.91
CA ILE A 2 -3.29 -0.61 13.30
C ILE A 2 -2.01 -1.34 13.71
N ASP A 3 -2.11 -2.47 14.40
CA ASP A 3 -1.00 -3.33 14.79
C ASP A 3 -0.94 -4.56 13.90
N PHE A 4 0.22 -4.81 13.34
CA PHE A 4 0.58 -6.10 12.78
C PHE A 4 1.50 -6.78 13.79
N GLU A 5 0.97 -7.69 14.61
CA GLU A 5 1.76 -8.56 15.47
C GLU A 5 1.84 -9.95 14.83
N HIS A 6 3.04 -10.54 14.80
CA HIS A 6 3.30 -11.89 14.30
C HIS A 6 2.75 -12.16 12.89
N VAL A 7 2.98 -11.22 11.96
CA VAL A 7 2.57 -11.41 10.56
C VAL A 7 3.60 -12.29 9.85
N THR A 8 3.22 -13.52 9.56
CA THR A 8 4.01 -14.45 8.74
C THR A 8 3.36 -14.58 7.37
N LYS A 9 4.12 -14.38 6.30
CA LYS A 9 3.69 -14.64 4.93
C LYS A 9 4.65 -15.63 4.28
N VAL A 10 4.12 -16.82 3.97
CA VAL A 10 4.83 -17.89 3.26
C VAL A 10 4.46 -17.82 1.79
N TYR A 11 5.45 -17.83 0.89
CA TYR A 11 5.25 -18.06 -0.53
C TYR A 11 5.72 -19.48 -0.85
N GLU A 12 4.79 -20.33 -1.30
CA GLU A 12 5.13 -21.63 -1.86
C GLU A 12 5.70 -21.43 -3.26
N THR A 13 7.00 -21.67 -3.44
CA THR A 13 7.62 -21.91 -4.74
C THR A 13 7.88 -23.40 -4.88
N GLN A 14 7.90 -23.92 -6.12
CA GLN A 14 7.89 -25.36 -6.42
C GLN A 14 8.99 -26.21 -5.76
N ASN A 15 9.98 -25.62 -5.09
CA ASN A 15 11.10 -26.35 -4.45
C ASN A 15 11.53 -25.82 -3.07
N ASP A 16 11.02 -24.68 -2.55
CA ASP A 16 11.39 -24.17 -1.22
C ASP A 16 10.27 -23.31 -0.63
N GLU A 17 10.01 -23.46 0.68
CA GLU A 17 9.21 -22.52 1.46
C GLU A 17 10.04 -21.27 1.75
N ASN A 18 9.86 -20.23 0.94
CA ASN A 18 10.43 -18.93 1.28
C ASN A 18 9.50 -18.19 2.24
N VAL A 19 9.87 -18.12 3.51
CA VAL A 19 9.24 -17.25 4.51
C VAL A 19 9.60 -15.82 4.10
N ALA A 20 8.64 -15.08 3.53
CA ALA A 20 8.86 -13.69 3.12
C ALA A 20 8.74 -12.71 4.29
N LEU A 21 8.00 -13.08 5.34
CA LEU A 21 7.79 -12.28 6.54
C LEU A 21 7.68 -13.22 7.74
N GLU A 22 8.53 -13.05 8.74
CA GLU A 22 8.49 -13.78 10.01
C GLU A 22 8.49 -12.76 11.14
N ASP A 23 7.51 -12.90 12.05
CA ASP A 23 7.40 -12.15 13.31
C ASP A 23 7.46 -10.61 13.17
N ILE A 24 6.78 -10.05 12.16
CA ILE A 24 6.75 -8.59 11.96
C ILE A 24 5.70 -7.95 12.84
N ASN A 25 6.17 -7.07 13.73
CA ASN A 25 5.36 -6.27 14.63
C ASN A 25 5.32 -4.82 14.14
N ILE A 26 4.25 -4.43 13.45
CA ILE A 26 3.97 -3.04 13.04
C ILE A 26 2.67 -2.59 13.68
N HIS A 27 2.78 -1.62 14.57
CA HIS A 27 1.67 -1.09 15.34
C HIS A 27 0.79 -0.17 14.50
N ILE A 28 -0.33 -0.68 13.98
CA ILE A 28 -1.37 0.13 13.32
C ILE A 28 -2.73 0.04 14.06
N ASP A 29 -3.13 -1.08 14.62
CA ASP A 29 -4.20 -1.48 15.56
C ASP A 29 -4.19 -3.00 15.64
N ASP A 30 -4.39 -3.58 16.78
CA ASP A 30 -4.46 -5.04 16.90
C ASP A 30 -5.68 -5.59 16.13
N LEU A 31 -5.41 -6.08 14.92
CA LEU A 31 -6.42 -6.69 14.06
C LEU A 31 -6.76 -8.12 14.46
N THR A 32 -5.93 -8.77 15.28
CA THR A 32 -6.12 -10.17 15.70
C THR A 32 -7.33 -10.32 16.61
N THR A 33 -7.63 -9.29 17.38
CA THR A 33 -8.78 -9.24 18.30
C THR A 33 -10.10 -8.87 17.63
N ILE A 34 -10.07 -8.48 16.33
CA ILE A 34 -11.28 -8.04 15.63
C ILE A 34 -12.21 -9.22 15.36
N LYS A 35 -13.42 -9.14 15.94
CA LYS A 35 -14.47 -10.12 15.66
C LYS A 35 -14.77 -10.17 14.16
N ARG A 36 -14.80 -11.36 13.55
CA ARG A 36 -15.01 -11.59 12.10
C ARG A 36 -16.15 -10.76 11.49
N ARG A 37 -17.23 -10.51 12.24
CA ARG A 37 -18.35 -9.65 11.82
C ARG A 37 -17.99 -8.17 11.66
N LYS A 38 -16.89 -7.68 12.28
CA LYS A 38 -16.42 -6.28 12.17
C LYS A 38 -15.46 -6.05 11.01
N VAL A 39 -14.85 -7.11 10.46
CA VAL A 39 -13.90 -7.02 9.35
C VAL A 39 -14.46 -6.25 8.13
N PRO A 40 -15.73 -6.44 7.69
CA PRO A 40 -16.27 -5.63 6.57
C PRO A 40 -16.34 -4.13 6.87
N TYR A 41 -16.55 -3.73 8.12
CA TYR A 41 -16.58 -2.33 8.53
C TYR A 41 -15.17 -1.72 8.53
N LEU A 42 -14.17 -2.48 8.96
CA LEU A 42 -12.77 -2.06 8.86
C LEU A 42 -12.37 -1.87 7.40
N ARG A 43 -12.62 -2.85 6.52
CA ARG A 43 -12.31 -2.75 5.08
C ARG A 43 -12.93 -1.54 4.41
N ARG A 44 -14.10 -1.07 4.87
CA ARG A 44 -14.74 0.16 4.38
C ARG A 44 -14.01 1.44 4.79
N GLN A 45 -13.11 1.37 5.78
CA GLN A 45 -12.29 2.51 6.21
C GLN A 45 -10.91 2.51 5.54
N MET A 46 -10.64 1.52 4.68
CA MET A 46 -9.36 1.35 4.00
C MET A 46 -9.53 1.44 2.49
N GLY A 47 -8.67 2.21 1.84
CA GLY A 47 -8.48 2.22 0.41
C GLY A 47 -7.32 1.30 0.03
N ALA A 48 -7.46 0.57 -1.09
CA ALA A 48 -6.39 -0.26 -1.62
C ALA A 48 -6.02 0.18 -3.04
N VAL A 49 -4.73 0.31 -3.29
CA VAL A 49 -4.13 0.61 -4.59
C VAL A 49 -3.17 -0.53 -4.92
N PHE A 50 -3.24 -1.08 -6.13
CA PHE A 50 -2.47 -2.24 -6.56
C PHE A 50 -1.58 -1.88 -7.75
N GLN A 51 -0.52 -2.64 -7.95
CA GLN A 51 0.41 -2.51 -9.06
C GLN A 51 -0.27 -2.68 -10.44
N ASP A 52 -1.23 -3.60 -10.56
CA ASP A 52 -1.97 -3.92 -11.78
C ASP A 52 -3.26 -3.09 -11.95
N PHE A 53 -3.37 -1.97 -11.22
CA PHE A 53 -4.49 -1.02 -11.20
C PHE A 53 -5.84 -1.64 -10.80
N ARG A 54 -6.12 -2.86 -11.18
CA ARG A 54 -7.38 -3.62 -10.98
C ARG A 54 -8.62 -2.80 -11.36
N LEU A 55 -8.54 -2.08 -12.46
CA LEU A 55 -9.69 -1.41 -13.03
C LEU A 55 -10.59 -2.42 -13.74
N ILE A 56 -11.90 -2.18 -13.71
CA ILE A 56 -12.87 -3.00 -14.44
C ILE A 56 -12.89 -2.48 -15.87
N PRO A 57 -12.43 -3.26 -16.86
CA PRO A 57 -12.18 -2.76 -18.22
C PRO A 57 -13.44 -2.36 -18.97
N THR A 58 -14.60 -2.90 -18.58
CA THR A 58 -15.92 -2.61 -19.20
C THR A 58 -16.63 -1.42 -18.54
N MET A 59 -16.03 -0.79 -17.54
CA MET A 59 -16.56 0.36 -16.84
C MET A 59 -15.74 1.61 -17.16
N THR A 60 -16.43 2.75 -17.31
CA THR A 60 -15.75 4.04 -17.46
C THR A 60 -14.94 4.39 -16.22
N VAL A 61 -14.09 5.42 -16.31
CA VAL A 61 -13.36 6.01 -15.18
C VAL A 61 -14.32 6.37 -14.05
N TYR A 62 -15.41 7.08 -14.38
CA TYR A 62 -16.45 7.42 -13.38
C TYR A 62 -17.03 6.17 -12.71
N GLU A 63 -17.38 5.16 -13.50
CA GLU A 63 -18.00 3.94 -13.00
C GLU A 63 -17.05 3.11 -12.12
N ASN A 64 -15.76 3.04 -12.48
CA ASN A 64 -14.74 2.39 -11.66
C ASN A 64 -14.63 3.02 -10.27
N VAL A 65 -14.61 4.35 -10.18
CA VAL A 65 -14.57 5.07 -8.89
C VAL A 65 -15.90 4.92 -8.14
N ALA A 66 -17.03 5.07 -8.83
CA ALA A 66 -18.37 4.93 -8.26
C ALA A 66 -18.62 3.51 -7.71
N PHE A 67 -18.04 2.49 -8.33
CA PHE A 67 -18.22 1.08 -7.93
C PHE A 67 -17.81 0.85 -6.47
N ALA A 68 -16.65 1.35 -6.04
CA ALA A 68 -16.19 1.23 -4.66
C ALA A 68 -17.18 1.86 -3.66
N MET A 69 -17.80 2.97 -4.02
CA MET A 69 -18.80 3.64 -3.20
C MET A 69 -20.14 2.88 -3.16
N ARG A 70 -20.57 2.30 -4.29
CA ARG A 70 -21.79 1.48 -4.37
C ARG A 70 -21.69 0.23 -3.50
N VAL A 71 -20.56 -0.47 -3.54
CA VAL A 71 -20.30 -1.67 -2.72
C VAL A 71 -20.35 -1.37 -1.22
N THR A 72 -20.03 -0.14 -0.84
CA THR A 72 -20.11 0.32 0.56
C THR A 72 -21.46 0.91 0.94
N ASN A 73 -22.49 0.78 0.08
CA ASN A 73 -23.87 1.27 0.27
C ASN A 73 -23.97 2.81 0.40
N ILE A 74 -23.07 3.56 -0.23
CA ILE A 74 -23.17 5.02 -0.30
C ILE A 74 -24.28 5.38 -1.30
N ASN A 75 -25.12 6.33 -0.92
CA ASN A 75 -26.27 6.73 -1.74
C ASN A 75 -25.83 7.44 -3.03
N ASN A 76 -26.67 7.36 -4.07
CA ASN A 76 -26.38 7.90 -5.40
C ASN A 76 -26.15 9.42 -5.41
N LYS A 77 -26.80 10.18 -4.53
CA LYS A 77 -26.62 11.65 -4.43
C LYS A 77 -25.18 11.95 -3.99
N THR A 78 -24.68 11.23 -3.01
CA THR A 78 -23.29 11.36 -2.51
C THR A 78 -22.30 10.95 -3.58
N ILE A 79 -22.55 9.82 -4.32
CA ILE A 79 -21.70 9.35 -5.39
C ILE A 79 -21.54 10.41 -6.48
N LYS A 80 -22.66 11.01 -6.95
CA LYS A 80 -22.66 12.05 -7.98
C LYS A 80 -21.79 13.27 -7.63
N ASN A 81 -21.62 13.58 -6.35
CA ASN A 81 -20.80 14.70 -5.91
C ASN A 81 -19.33 14.27 -5.64
N ARG A 82 -19.14 13.08 -5.04
CA ARG A 82 -17.80 12.66 -4.58
C ARG A 82 -16.93 12.08 -5.68
N VAL A 83 -17.51 11.43 -6.68
CA VAL A 83 -16.71 10.86 -7.79
C VAL A 83 -16.03 11.95 -8.60
N PRO A 84 -16.73 13.01 -9.09
CA PRO A 84 -16.05 14.10 -9.77
C PRO A 84 -14.98 14.78 -8.89
N PHE A 85 -15.27 14.98 -7.61
CA PHE A 85 -14.31 15.54 -6.66
C PHE A 85 -13.07 14.64 -6.51
N ALA A 86 -13.23 13.32 -6.36
CA ALA A 86 -12.10 12.40 -6.26
C ALA A 86 -11.26 12.39 -7.56
N LEU A 87 -11.92 12.48 -8.72
CA LEU A 87 -11.25 12.56 -10.03
C LEU A 87 -10.52 13.89 -10.24
N SER A 88 -11.07 15.02 -9.76
CA SER A 88 -10.37 16.30 -9.82
C SER A 88 -9.11 16.32 -8.94
N LEU A 89 -9.12 15.64 -7.78
CA LEU A 89 -7.93 15.53 -6.92
C LEU A 89 -6.76 14.81 -7.60
N VAL A 90 -7.04 13.94 -8.56
CA VAL A 90 -6.03 13.21 -9.33
C VAL A 90 -5.82 13.76 -10.74
N GLY A 91 -6.48 14.87 -11.11
CA GLY A 91 -6.37 15.55 -12.40
C GLY A 91 -6.97 14.76 -13.57
N LEU A 92 -8.09 14.09 -13.36
CA LEU A 92 -8.78 13.26 -14.36
C LEU A 92 -10.27 13.61 -14.53
N GLU A 93 -10.68 14.80 -14.16
CA GLU A 93 -12.07 15.27 -14.28
C GLU A 93 -12.59 15.32 -15.74
N ASP A 94 -11.70 15.54 -16.70
CA ASP A 94 -12.01 15.59 -18.13
C ASP A 94 -12.09 14.19 -18.80
N LYS A 95 -11.71 13.13 -18.06
CA LYS A 95 -11.64 11.75 -18.55
C LYS A 95 -12.68 10.80 -17.96
N MET A 96 -13.71 11.33 -17.30
CA MET A 96 -14.72 10.54 -16.57
C MET A 96 -15.42 9.48 -17.42
N ASP A 97 -15.64 9.78 -18.70
CA ASP A 97 -16.37 8.91 -19.64
C ASP A 97 -15.46 7.96 -20.43
N ARG A 98 -14.14 8.02 -20.21
CA ARG A 98 -13.17 7.15 -20.87
C ARG A 98 -13.17 5.74 -20.24
N LEU A 99 -12.84 4.74 -21.08
CA LEU A 99 -12.55 3.38 -20.62
C LEU A 99 -11.07 3.26 -20.19
N PRO A 100 -10.71 2.27 -19.35
CA PRO A 100 -9.33 2.08 -18.91
C PRO A 100 -8.31 1.90 -20.03
N ASP A 101 -8.68 1.26 -21.14
CA ASP A 101 -7.83 1.04 -22.32
C ASP A 101 -7.53 2.31 -23.14
N GLU A 102 -8.29 3.37 -22.92
CA GLU A 102 -8.06 4.69 -23.51
C GLU A 102 -7.10 5.56 -22.68
N LEU A 103 -6.57 5.04 -21.54
CA LEU A 103 -5.72 5.76 -20.61
C LEU A 103 -4.28 5.22 -20.61
N SER A 104 -3.31 6.11 -20.39
CA SER A 104 -1.93 5.71 -20.06
C SER A 104 -1.86 4.95 -18.73
N GLY A 105 -0.78 4.20 -18.48
CA GLY A 105 -0.58 3.46 -17.22
C GLY A 105 -0.65 4.37 -15.99
N GLY A 106 0.00 5.54 -16.04
CA GLY A 106 -0.06 6.51 -14.95
C GLY A 106 -1.46 7.11 -14.72
N GLU A 107 -2.26 7.30 -15.78
CA GLU A 107 -3.66 7.72 -15.65
C GLU A 107 -4.51 6.61 -15.05
N GLN A 108 -4.32 5.35 -15.45
CA GLN A 108 -4.99 4.20 -14.86
C GLN A 108 -4.67 4.10 -13.35
N GLN A 109 -3.42 4.33 -12.97
CA GLN A 109 -3.03 4.35 -11.56
C GLN A 109 -3.69 5.50 -10.80
N ARG A 110 -3.78 6.69 -11.38
CA ARG A 110 -4.54 7.82 -10.78
C ARG A 110 -6.02 7.49 -10.61
N VAL A 111 -6.64 6.77 -11.54
CA VAL A 111 -8.03 6.26 -11.36
C VAL A 111 -8.10 5.28 -10.19
N ALA A 112 -7.12 4.37 -10.04
CA ALA A 112 -7.07 3.45 -8.89
C ALA A 112 -6.93 4.21 -7.56
N VAL A 113 -6.13 5.27 -7.51
CA VAL A 113 -6.00 6.15 -6.34
C VAL A 113 -7.32 6.89 -6.07
N ALA A 114 -7.96 7.47 -7.09
CA ALA A 114 -9.27 8.12 -6.94
C ALA A 114 -10.34 7.16 -6.42
N ARG A 115 -10.35 5.92 -6.91
CA ARG A 115 -11.24 4.85 -6.42
C ARG A 115 -11.00 4.53 -4.95
N ALA A 116 -9.73 4.48 -4.52
CA ALA A 116 -9.36 4.26 -3.12
C ALA A 116 -9.78 5.43 -2.22
N LEU A 117 -9.78 6.67 -2.72
CA LEU A 117 -10.16 7.88 -1.98
C LEU A 117 -11.67 8.12 -1.88
N ALA A 118 -12.44 7.70 -2.90
CA ALA A 118 -13.82 8.15 -3.12
C ALA A 118 -14.76 7.89 -1.94
N HIS A 119 -14.57 6.79 -1.20
CA HIS A 119 -15.41 6.46 -0.04
C HIS A 119 -14.96 7.13 1.27
N GLY A 120 -13.87 7.90 1.26
CA GLY A 120 -13.35 8.63 2.42
C GLY A 120 -12.64 7.73 3.43
N PRO A 121 -11.59 7.01 3.03
CA PRO A 121 -10.87 6.10 3.91
C PRO A 121 -10.08 6.86 4.97
N LYS A 122 -9.72 6.17 6.06
CA LYS A 122 -8.76 6.65 7.06
C LYS A 122 -7.32 6.19 6.75
N LEU A 123 -7.21 5.10 5.98
CA LEU A 123 -5.96 4.47 5.61
C LEU A 123 -6.00 4.09 4.13
N ILE A 124 -4.90 4.36 3.41
CA ILE A 124 -4.64 3.82 2.08
C ILE A 124 -3.45 2.89 2.18
N ILE A 125 -3.60 1.68 1.63
CA ILE A 125 -2.50 0.74 1.43
C ILE A 125 -2.24 0.65 -0.07
N ALA A 126 -1.03 0.99 -0.49
CA ALA A 126 -0.58 0.93 -1.88
C ALA A 126 0.52 -0.12 -2.01
N ASP A 127 0.23 -1.15 -2.79
CA ASP A 127 1.13 -2.28 -3.05
C ASP A 127 1.77 -2.10 -4.43
N GLU A 128 3.08 -1.81 -4.46
CA GLU A 128 3.87 -1.51 -5.67
C GLU A 128 3.19 -0.50 -6.61
N PRO A 129 2.76 0.68 -6.11
CA PRO A 129 1.90 1.58 -6.88
C PRO A 129 2.57 2.21 -8.09
N THR A 130 3.89 2.04 -8.25
CA THR A 130 4.72 2.59 -9.31
C THR A 130 5.30 1.53 -10.24
N GLY A 131 5.15 0.24 -9.93
CA GLY A 131 5.82 -0.85 -10.63
C GLY A 131 5.46 -1.05 -12.11
N ASN A 132 4.36 -0.47 -12.59
CA ASN A 132 3.90 -0.60 -13.98
C ASN A 132 3.82 0.76 -14.72
N ILE A 133 4.50 1.79 -14.20
CA ILE A 133 4.52 3.13 -14.78
C ILE A 133 5.97 3.62 -14.93
N ASP A 134 6.17 4.65 -15.76
CA ASP A 134 7.50 5.20 -15.98
C ASP A 134 8.01 6.00 -14.76
N PRO A 135 9.34 6.21 -14.62
CA PRO A 135 9.92 6.85 -13.44
C PRO A 135 9.47 8.31 -13.19
N GLU A 136 9.12 9.05 -14.24
CA GLU A 136 8.63 10.43 -14.10
C GLU A 136 7.22 10.42 -13.49
N MET A 137 6.33 9.58 -14.00
CA MET A 137 4.99 9.39 -13.46
C MET A 137 5.00 8.74 -12.07
N SER A 138 6.00 7.90 -11.75
CA SER A 138 6.18 7.32 -10.42
C SER A 138 6.31 8.42 -9.36
N MET A 139 7.11 9.44 -9.63
CA MET A 139 7.27 10.57 -8.73
C MET A 139 5.96 11.34 -8.53
N ASP A 140 5.16 11.52 -9.59
CA ASP A 140 3.86 12.20 -9.53
C ASP A 140 2.87 11.43 -8.65
N ILE A 141 2.81 10.11 -8.78
CA ILE A 141 1.97 9.24 -7.94
C ILE A 141 2.38 9.34 -6.47
N MET A 142 3.68 9.34 -6.19
CA MET A 142 4.15 9.46 -4.81
C MET A 142 3.87 10.85 -4.22
N GLN A 143 4.00 11.93 -5.01
CA GLN A 143 3.59 13.27 -4.57
C GLN A 143 2.08 13.36 -4.32
N LEU A 144 1.28 12.64 -5.09
CA LEU A 144 -0.16 12.54 -4.84
C LEU A 144 -0.44 11.86 -3.49
N PHE A 145 0.26 10.77 -3.14
CA PHE A 145 0.13 10.16 -1.82
C PHE A 145 0.54 11.09 -0.69
N GLU A 146 1.59 11.90 -0.88
CA GLU A 146 1.97 12.93 0.07
C GLU A 146 0.88 14.00 0.25
N ALA A 147 0.26 14.44 -0.84
CA ALA A 147 -0.85 15.39 -0.77
C ALA A 147 -2.06 14.80 -0.02
N ILE A 148 -2.35 13.52 -0.22
CA ILE A 148 -3.39 12.77 0.49
C ILE A 148 -3.05 12.67 1.99
N ASN A 149 -1.80 12.40 2.35
CA ASN A 149 -1.39 12.31 3.75
C ASN A 149 -1.55 13.65 4.48
N LYS A 150 -1.28 14.78 3.81
CA LYS A 150 -1.45 16.13 4.39
C LYS A 150 -2.89 16.45 4.80
N VAL A 151 -3.89 15.77 4.26
CA VAL A 151 -5.29 15.91 4.67
C VAL A 151 -5.70 14.85 5.70
N HIS A 152 -4.71 14.32 6.46
CA HIS A 152 -4.89 13.37 7.56
C HIS A 152 -5.42 11.98 7.17
N ILE A 153 -5.13 11.53 5.95
CA ILE A 153 -5.32 10.14 5.56
C ILE A 153 -3.96 9.46 5.72
N THR A 154 -3.89 8.40 6.52
CA THR A 154 -2.68 7.60 6.62
C THR A 154 -2.43 6.86 5.31
N VAL A 155 -1.19 6.90 4.81
CA VAL A 155 -0.80 6.17 3.60
C VAL A 155 0.35 5.24 3.93
N VAL A 156 0.19 3.96 3.60
CA VAL A 156 1.23 2.94 3.67
C VAL A 156 1.55 2.51 2.25
N VAL A 157 2.80 2.70 1.83
CA VAL A 157 3.29 2.27 0.52
C VAL A 157 4.25 1.11 0.71
N VAL A 158 4.01 0.01 0.02
CA VAL A 158 4.93 -1.14 -0.07
C VAL A 158 5.59 -1.06 -1.44
N THR A 159 6.92 -1.00 -1.48
CA THR A 159 7.68 -0.93 -2.73
C THR A 159 9.09 -1.43 -2.56
N HIS A 160 9.71 -1.88 -3.64
CA HIS A 160 11.12 -2.24 -3.72
C HIS A 160 11.99 -1.15 -4.39
N GLU A 161 11.40 0.01 -4.74
CA GLU A 161 12.09 1.13 -5.37
C GLU A 161 12.89 1.99 -4.36
N HIS A 162 14.03 1.50 -3.89
CA HIS A 162 14.83 2.13 -2.84
C HIS A 162 15.20 3.60 -3.15
N GLU A 163 15.61 3.91 -4.39
CA GLU A 163 15.96 5.28 -4.77
C GLU A 163 14.78 6.26 -4.63
N LEU A 164 13.59 5.83 -5.04
CA LEU A 164 12.38 6.63 -4.93
C LEU A 164 12.03 6.89 -3.46
N VAL A 165 12.10 5.85 -2.63
CA VAL A 165 11.83 5.93 -1.19
C VAL A 165 12.79 6.90 -0.51
N HIS A 166 14.11 6.79 -0.78
CA HIS A 166 15.10 7.69 -0.19
C HIS A 166 14.93 9.15 -0.61
N LYS A 167 14.62 9.41 -1.89
CA LYS A 167 14.32 10.77 -2.39
C LYS A 167 13.12 11.39 -1.67
N LEU A 168 12.07 10.60 -1.43
CA LEU A 168 10.86 11.06 -0.76
C LEU A 168 11.07 11.27 0.74
N ALA A 169 11.76 10.36 1.40
CA ALA A 169 12.08 10.48 2.82
C ALA A 169 12.91 11.74 3.12
N ALA A 170 13.91 12.03 2.30
CA ALA A 170 14.72 13.24 2.43
C ALA A 170 13.88 14.53 2.28
N LYS A 171 12.82 14.49 1.47
CA LYS A 171 11.96 15.66 1.20
C LYS A 171 10.82 15.83 2.22
N TYR A 172 10.22 14.74 2.68
CA TYR A 172 8.97 14.77 3.44
C TYR A 172 9.09 14.20 4.87
N ASN A 173 10.27 13.73 5.27
CA ASN A 173 10.52 13.11 6.58
C ASN A 173 9.58 11.92 6.86
N ASN A 174 9.38 11.07 5.86
CA ASN A 174 8.51 9.90 5.99
C ASN A 174 9.18 8.81 6.83
N ARG A 175 8.37 8.05 7.59
CA ARG A 175 8.84 6.82 8.25
C ARG A 175 9.12 5.77 7.19
N ILE A 176 10.31 5.17 7.23
CA ILE A 176 10.73 4.05 6.39
C ILE A 176 10.94 2.85 7.28
N ILE A 177 10.33 1.73 6.90
CA ILE A 177 10.53 0.41 7.51
C ILE A 177 11.12 -0.49 6.44
N THR A 178 12.34 -0.97 6.63
CA THR A 178 13.02 -1.89 5.72
C THR A 178 12.82 -3.32 6.19
N LEU A 179 12.39 -4.18 5.27
CA LEU A 179 12.20 -5.61 5.51
C LEU A 179 13.28 -6.38 4.77
N ALA A 180 13.98 -7.28 5.45
CA ALA A 180 14.96 -8.18 4.87
C ALA A 180 14.93 -9.54 5.57
N ASN A 181 15.03 -10.63 4.82
CA ASN A 181 15.03 -12.01 5.36
C ASN A 181 13.84 -12.34 6.28
N GLY A 182 12.66 -11.75 5.99
CA GLY A 182 11.47 -11.94 6.79
C GLY A 182 11.37 -11.09 8.07
N HIS A 183 12.39 -10.29 8.38
CA HIS A 183 12.46 -9.45 9.58
C HIS A 183 12.43 -7.94 9.25
N VAL A 184 12.13 -7.12 10.26
CA VAL A 184 12.34 -5.67 10.18
C VAL A 184 13.84 -5.40 10.34
N ALA A 185 14.51 -5.03 9.24
CA ALA A 185 15.94 -4.74 9.24
C ALA A 185 16.25 -3.32 9.73
N SER A 186 15.36 -2.37 9.48
CA SER A 186 15.48 -1.01 10.03
C SER A 186 14.13 -0.30 10.08
N ASP A 187 14.02 0.67 11.00
CA ASP A 187 12.87 1.55 11.13
C ASP A 187 13.37 2.96 11.50
N THR A 188 13.03 3.94 10.69
CA THR A 188 13.49 5.34 10.94
C THR A 188 12.87 5.97 12.19
N ALA A 189 11.74 5.44 12.67
CA ALA A 189 11.12 5.87 13.93
C ALA A 189 11.67 5.12 15.15
N HIS A 190 12.29 3.96 14.94
CA HIS A 190 12.83 3.06 15.96
C HIS A 190 14.23 2.59 15.58
N PRO A 191 15.27 3.44 15.72
CA PRO A 191 16.63 3.12 15.29
C PRO A 191 17.24 1.89 15.98
N GLU A 192 16.75 1.52 17.15
CA GLU A 192 17.16 0.34 17.92
C GLU A 192 16.93 -0.97 17.16
N VAL A 193 15.91 -1.03 16.29
CA VAL A 193 15.56 -2.21 15.49
C VAL A 193 16.72 -2.65 14.58
N ALA A 194 17.52 -1.73 14.08
CA ALA A 194 18.65 -2.06 13.24
C ALA A 194 19.72 -2.86 14.00
N GLN A 195 19.95 -2.55 15.27
CA GLN A 195 20.88 -3.30 16.12
C GLN A 195 20.35 -4.71 16.42
N GLU A 196 19.05 -4.84 16.73
CA GLU A 196 18.40 -6.13 16.97
C GLU A 196 18.49 -7.05 15.73
N TYR A 197 18.35 -6.48 14.52
CA TYR A 197 18.50 -7.23 13.28
C TYR A 197 19.95 -7.70 13.03
N GLU A 198 20.94 -6.87 13.30
CA GLU A 198 22.37 -7.24 13.22
C GLU A 198 22.72 -8.37 14.21
N GLU A 199 22.21 -8.32 15.44
CA GLU A 199 22.39 -9.37 16.44
C GLU A 199 21.74 -10.70 15.98
N TRP A 200 20.55 -10.63 15.39
CA TRP A 200 19.86 -11.80 14.81
C TRP A 200 20.64 -12.42 13.63
N LEU A 201 21.20 -11.59 12.73
CA LEU A 201 22.06 -12.07 11.64
C LEU A 201 23.32 -12.77 12.14
N ALA A 202 23.99 -12.19 13.13
CA ALA A 202 25.20 -12.76 13.73
C ALA A 202 24.93 -14.11 14.40
N ALA A 203 23.79 -14.26 15.09
CA ALA A 203 23.41 -15.53 15.70
C ALA A 203 23.22 -16.64 14.65
N ARG A 204 22.61 -16.33 13.52
CA ARG A 204 22.32 -17.30 12.45
C ARG A 204 23.58 -17.74 11.67
N GLN A 205 24.55 -16.84 11.49
CA GLN A 205 25.84 -17.19 10.88
C GLN A 205 26.62 -18.18 11.73
N ASN A 206 26.49 -18.10 13.05
CA ASN A 206 27.14 -19.06 13.97
C ASN A 206 26.44 -20.43 13.93
N ASP A 207 25.13 -20.51 13.73
CA ASP A 207 24.40 -21.78 13.64
C ASP A 207 24.77 -22.56 12.36
N ASP A 208 24.95 -21.86 11.22
CA ASP A 208 25.36 -22.48 9.94
C ASP A 208 26.81 -23.01 9.96
N GLU A 209 27.71 -22.47 10.79
CA GLU A 209 29.07 -22.99 10.95
C GLU A 209 29.13 -24.33 11.72
N TYR A 210 28.14 -24.63 12.57
CA TYR A 210 28.09 -25.90 13.32
C TYR A 210 27.44 -27.07 12.58
N GLU A 211 26.68 -26.84 11.47
CA GLU A 211 26.07 -27.92 10.69
C GLU A 211 27.02 -28.60 9.67
N TYR A 212 28.25 -28.11 9.48
CA TYR A 212 29.22 -28.66 8.53
C TYR A 212 30.42 -29.43 9.17
N GLU A 213 30.38 -29.71 10.47
CA GLU A 213 31.45 -30.44 11.19
C GLU A 213 31.11 -31.90 11.53
N ASP A 214 30.14 -32.58 10.87
CA ASP A 214 29.89 -34.04 11.00
C ASP A 214 30.07 -34.79 9.71
#